data_c59691a1205f8e77670bc21c52c0bd40
#
_entry.id   c59691a1205f8e77670bc21c52c0bd40
#
_cell.length_a   1.000
_cell.length_b   1.000
_cell.length_c   1.000
_cell.angle_alpha   90.00
_cell.angle_beta   90.00
_cell.angle_gamma   90.00
#
_symmetry.space_group_name_H-M   'P 1'
#
loop_
_entity.id
_entity.type
_entity.pdbx_description
1 polymer ?
#
loop_
_entity_poly.entity_id
_entity_poly.type
_entity_poly.pdbx_seq_one_letter_code
_entity_poly.pdbx_strand_id
1 'polypeptide(L)'
;MYDHYSGALYGVILRIVCSKEYTEDVIQEVFVKIWNSIHQYDASKGRLYTWMINIARNTAIDYLKSKGFQNELKNQPLPDFVYNTAELSTTNEESDFIGIKNVLETLETDKQELINLAYYQGFTQNEISEKLKIPLGTVKTKMRNALMKLKDLLKDYQ
;
A
#
# COMPACT_ATOMS: atom_id res chain seq x y z
N MET A 1 -6.82 -10.57 -18.30
CA MET A 1 -5.91 -9.85 -17.38
C MET A 1 -6.68 -8.87 -16.51
N TYR A 2 -7.45 -7.93 -17.07
CA TYR A 2 -8.24 -6.97 -16.30
C TYR A 2 -9.18 -7.67 -15.30
N ASP A 3 -10.02 -8.59 -15.76
CA ASP A 3 -11.06 -9.25 -14.95
C ASP A 3 -10.50 -10.05 -13.74
N HIS A 4 -9.28 -10.58 -13.86
CA HIS A 4 -8.68 -11.38 -12.79
C HIS A 4 -7.94 -10.58 -11.72
N TYR A 5 -7.42 -9.41 -12.08
CA TYR A 5 -6.55 -8.65 -11.19
C TYR A 5 -7.12 -7.30 -10.76
N SER A 6 -8.19 -6.83 -11.43
CA SER A 6 -8.77 -5.51 -11.16
C SER A 6 -9.25 -5.35 -9.72
N GLY A 7 -9.93 -6.34 -9.17
CA GLY A 7 -10.43 -6.30 -7.80
C GLY A 7 -9.31 -6.18 -6.77
N ALA A 8 -8.27 -7.01 -6.91
CA ALA A 8 -7.13 -6.99 -5.99
C ALA A 8 -6.32 -5.70 -6.10
N LEU A 9 -6.06 -5.21 -7.32
CA LEU A 9 -5.37 -3.94 -7.54
C LEU A 9 -6.21 -2.76 -7.03
N TYR A 10 -7.52 -2.76 -7.27
CA TYR A 10 -8.46 -1.77 -6.73
C TYR A 10 -8.39 -1.72 -5.21
N GLY A 11 -8.44 -2.87 -4.54
CA GLY A 11 -8.34 -2.95 -3.08
C GLY A 11 -7.04 -2.35 -2.53
N VAL A 12 -5.90 -2.58 -3.19
CA VAL A 12 -4.61 -1.98 -2.81
C VAL A 12 -4.63 -0.46 -2.98
N ILE A 13 -5.13 0.03 -4.11
CA ILE A 13 -5.21 1.48 -4.40
C ILE A 13 -6.16 2.16 -3.41
N LEU A 14 -7.35 1.59 -3.18
CA LEU A 14 -8.35 2.14 -2.28
C LEU A 14 -7.83 2.33 -0.85
N ARG A 15 -7.02 1.39 -0.36
CA ARG A 15 -6.38 1.50 0.96
C ARG A 15 -5.38 2.63 1.06
N ILE A 16 -4.74 3.00 -0.04
CA ILE A 16 -3.74 4.07 -0.08
C ILE A 16 -4.42 5.41 -0.29
N VAL A 17 -5.37 5.48 -1.23
CA VAL A 17 -6.01 6.73 -1.65
C VAL A 17 -7.20 7.10 -0.75
N CYS A 18 -7.84 6.09 -0.11
CA CYS A 18 -8.97 6.25 0.81
C CYS A 18 -10.21 6.95 0.19
N SER A 19 -10.36 6.92 -1.13
CA SER A 19 -11.50 7.48 -1.87
C SER A 19 -11.84 6.59 -3.07
N LYS A 20 -13.11 6.22 -3.21
CA LYS A 20 -13.58 5.41 -4.35
C LYS A 20 -13.39 6.14 -5.68
N GLU A 21 -13.77 7.41 -5.74
CA GLU A 21 -13.68 8.25 -6.92
C GLU A 21 -12.24 8.32 -7.44
N TYR A 22 -11.31 8.70 -6.58
CA TYR A 22 -9.88 8.76 -6.96
C TYR A 22 -9.28 7.37 -7.25
N THR A 23 -9.80 6.32 -6.61
CA THR A 23 -9.34 4.94 -6.90
C THR A 23 -9.70 4.52 -8.32
N GLU A 24 -10.87 4.92 -8.82
CA GLU A 24 -11.30 4.63 -10.19
C GLU A 24 -10.40 5.31 -11.23
N ASP A 25 -9.97 6.53 -10.97
CA ASP A 25 -9.01 7.23 -11.83
C ASP A 25 -7.62 6.59 -11.79
N VAL A 26 -7.13 6.31 -10.58
CA VAL A 26 -5.80 5.72 -10.40
C VAL A 26 -5.71 4.31 -10.99
N ILE A 27 -6.76 3.49 -10.90
CA ILE A 27 -6.71 2.13 -11.46
C ILE A 27 -6.64 2.15 -12.99
N GLN A 28 -7.26 3.11 -13.64
CA GLN A 28 -7.13 3.28 -15.09
C GLN A 28 -5.68 3.60 -15.47
N GLU A 29 -5.06 4.54 -14.77
CA GLU A 29 -3.65 4.87 -14.97
C GLU A 29 -2.73 3.67 -14.72
N VAL A 30 -3.01 2.88 -13.69
CA VAL A 30 -2.27 1.65 -13.37
C VAL A 30 -2.32 0.66 -14.53
N PHE A 31 -3.50 0.41 -15.12
CA PHE A 31 -3.60 -0.52 -16.24
C PHE A 31 -2.89 0.01 -17.50
N VAL A 32 -2.93 1.31 -17.75
CA VAL A 32 -2.14 1.92 -18.84
C VAL A 32 -0.63 1.73 -18.59
N LYS A 33 -0.15 1.95 -17.37
CA LYS A 33 1.26 1.71 -16.99
C LYS A 33 1.64 0.24 -17.12
N ILE A 34 0.80 -0.67 -16.67
CA ILE A 34 1.02 -2.12 -16.82
C ILE A 34 1.13 -2.48 -18.30
N TRP A 35 0.20 -2.02 -19.13
CA TRP A 35 0.21 -2.28 -20.57
C TRP A 35 1.49 -1.78 -21.23
N ASN A 36 1.89 -0.56 -20.95
CA ASN A 36 3.10 0.03 -21.52
C ASN A 36 4.39 -0.61 -21.02
N SER A 37 4.38 -1.23 -19.83
CA SER A 37 5.58 -1.77 -19.18
C SER A 37 5.64 -3.29 -19.20
N ILE A 38 4.64 -4.00 -19.74
CA ILE A 38 4.58 -5.47 -19.70
C ILE A 38 5.80 -6.14 -20.36
N HIS A 39 6.40 -5.50 -21.34
CA HIS A 39 7.62 -5.97 -22.00
C HIS A 39 8.85 -5.93 -21.09
N GLN A 40 8.80 -5.19 -19.99
CA GLN A 40 9.87 -5.10 -18.98
C GLN A 40 9.70 -6.12 -17.85
N TYR A 41 8.55 -6.83 -17.83
CA TYR A 41 8.31 -7.86 -16.84
C TYR A 41 9.25 -9.05 -17.08
N ASP A 42 9.93 -9.46 -16.02
CA ASP A 42 10.85 -10.59 -16.00
C ASP A 42 10.39 -11.62 -14.96
N ALA A 43 9.90 -12.76 -15.44
CA ALA A 43 9.41 -13.84 -14.59
C ALA A 43 10.49 -14.43 -13.64
N SER A 44 11.77 -14.26 -13.96
CA SER A 44 12.86 -14.70 -13.08
C SER A 44 13.02 -13.85 -11.83
N LYS A 45 12.53 -12.60 -11.85
CA LYS A 45 12.61 -11.63 -10.74
C LYS A 45 11.43 -11.68 -9.79
N GLY A 46 10.33 -12.32 -10.20
CA GLY A 46 9.15 -12.43 -9.35
C GLY A 46 7.87 -12.73 -10.10
N ARG A 47 6.80 -12.98 -9.36
CA ARG A 47 5.48 -13.28 -9.94
C ARG A 47 4.87 -12.03 -10.59
N LEU A 48 4.15 -12.21 -11.70
CA LEU A 48 3.45 -11.14 -12.41
C LEU A 48 2.55 -10.32 -11.48
N TYR A 49 1.79 -10.99 -10.62
CA TYR A 49 0.91 -10.35 -9.65
C TYR A 49 1.67 -9.39 -8.72
N THR A 50 2.80 -9.82 -8.17
CA THR A 50 3.64 -8.97 -7.31
C THR A 50 4.17 -7.74 -8.05
N TRP A 51 4.56 -7.90 -9.31
CA TRP A 51 5.00 -6.80 -10.17
C TRP A 51 3.88 -5.79 -10.43
N MET A 52 2.66 -6.27 -10.71
CA MET A 52 1.49 -5.40 -10.92
C MET A 52 1.07 -4.65 -9.66
N ILE A 53 1.09 -5.32 -8.50
CA ILE A 53 0.81 -4.66 -7.20
C ILE A 53 1.79 -3.54 -6.92
N ASN A 54 3.08 -3.73 -7.22
CA ASN A 54 4.08 -2.67 -7.05
C ASN A 54 3.79 -1.45 -7.94
N ILE A 55 3.35 -1.66 -9.18
CA ILE A 55 2.94 -0.56 -10.06
C ILE A 55 1.72 0.15 -9.48
N ALA A 56 0.70 -0.59 -9.04
CA ALA A 56 -0.53 -0.03 -8.48
C ALA A 56 -0.22 0.79 -7.22
N ARG A 57 0.57 0.23 -6.29
CA ARG A 57 0.98 0.90 -5.07
C ARG A 57 1.76 2.19 -5.35
N ASN A 58 2.77 2.12 -6.21
CA ASN A 58 3.60 3.28 -6.53
C ASN A 58 2.76 4.37 -7.21
N THR A 59 1.88 4.01 -8.15
CA THR A 59 0.99 4.96 -8.82
C THR A 59 0.03 5.63 -7.82
N ALA A 60 -0.55 4.90 -6.89
CA ALA A 60 -1.41 5.46 -5.85
C ALA A 60 -0.65 6.44 -4.93
N ILE A 61 0.58 6.10 -4.55
CA ILE A 61 1.44 6.98 -3.74
C ILE A 61 1.81 8.25 -4.50
N ASP A 62 2.20 8.12 -5.78
CA ASP A 62 2.54 9.25 -6.64
C ASP A 62 1.33 10.16 -6.84
N TYR A 63 0.13 9.60 -6.98
CA TYR A 63 -1.12 10.35 -7.05
C TYR A 63 -1.32 11.23 -5.81
N LEU A 64 -1.20 10.66 -4.60
CA LEU A 64 -1.32 11.40 -3.34
C LEU A 64 -0.26 12.50 -3.20
N LYS A 65 0.94 12.29 -3.74
CA LYS A 65 2.05 13.27 -3.73
C LYS A 65 1.94 14.30 -4.85
N SER A 66 1.03 14.13 -5.79
CA SER A 66 0.85 15.05 -6.92
C SER A 66 0.43 16.44 -6.45
N LYS A 67 0.93 17.47 -7.14
CA LYS A 67 0.56 18.87 -6.85
C LYS A 67 -0.94 19.13 -7.06
N GLY A 68 -1.56 18.43 -8.01
CA GLY A 68 -3.01 18.53 -8.27
C GLY A 68 -3.80 18.09 -7.04
N PHE A 69 -3.57 16.89 -6.56
CA PHE A 69 -4.24 16.34 -5.38
C PHE A 69 -3.99 17.18 -4.12
N GLN A 70 -2.75 17.62 -3.90
CA GLN A 70 -2.41 18.48 -2.76
C GLN A 70 -3.11 19.85 -2.81
N ASN A 71 -3.36 20.38 -4.00
CA ASN A 71 -4.10 21.64 -4.16
C ASN A 71 -5.61 21.43 -3.94
N GLU A 72 -6.18 20.31 -4.38
CA GLU A 72 -7.58 19.96 -4.09
C GLU A 72 -7.84 19.83 -2.60
N LEU A 73 -6.95 19.17 -1.87
CA LEU A 73 -7.05 19.04 -0.42
C LEU A 73 -6.99 20.37 0.32
N LYS A 74 -6.29 21.39 -0.22
CA LYS A 74 -6.25 22.73 0.37
C LYS A 74 -7.54 23.52 0.15
N ASN A 75 -8.29 23.21 -0.90
CA ASN A 75 -9.49 23.93 -1.31
C ASN A 75 -10.80 23.28 -0.81
N GLN A 76 -10.74 22.08 -0.27
CA GLN A 76 -11.88 21.40 0.35
C GLN A 76 -11.65 21.32 1.87
N PRO A 77 -12.70 21.53 2.70
CA PRO A 77 -12.59 21.14 4.12
C PRO A 77 -12.22 19.67 4.14
N LEU A 78 -11.08 19.37 4.79
CA LEU A 78 -10.55 18.02 4.95
C LEU A 78 -11.70 17.05 5.21
N PRO A 79 -11.94 16.06 4.34
CA PRO A 79 -12.66 14.87 4.78
C PRO A 79 -11.84 14.36 5.96
N ASP A 80 -12.50 14.09 7.07
CA ASP A 80 -11.88 13.42 8.20
C ASP A 80 -11.17 12.18 7.65
N PHE A 81 -9.86 12.24 7.49
CA PHE A 81 -8.98 11.11 7.25
C PHE A 81 -8.94 10.27 8.53
N VAL A 82 -10.12 9.96 9.03
CA VAL A 82 -10.30 8.97 10.07
C VAL A 82 -10.11 7.64 9.37
N TYR A 83 -9.05 6.96 9.73
CA TYR A 83 -8.80 5.56 9.44
C TYR A 83 -9.98 4.69 9.91
N ASN A 84 -11.13 4.80 9.25
CA ASN A 84 -12.21 3.85 9.40
C ASN A 84 -11.88 2.61 8.57
N THR A 85 -10.94 1.81 9.10
CA THR A 85 -10.69 0.44 8.65
C THR A 85 -11.96 -0.44 8.72
N ALA A 86 -13.05 0.06 9.30
CA ALA A 86 -14.30 -0.68 9.45
C ALA A 86 -15.21 -0.67 8.20
N GLU A 87 -15.09 0.29 7.28
CA GLU A 87 -15.94 0.36 6.09
C GLU A 87 -15.36 -0.31 4.83
N LEU A 88 -14.13 -0.79 4.89
CA LEU A 88 -13.46 -1.49 3.77
C LEU A 88 -13.80 -2.99 3.71
N SER A 89 -14.76 -3.46 4.50
CA SER A 89 -15.11 -4.88 4.68
C SER A 89 -16.18 -5.41 3.72
N THR A 90 -16.41 -4.83 2.56
CA THR A 90 -17.49 -5.29 1.65
C THR A 90 -17.04 -5.60 0.24
N THR A 91 -16.01 -6.43 0.10
CA THR A 91 -15.81 -7.22 -1.14
C THR A 91 -15.40 -8.64 -0.77
N ASN A 92 -16.03 -9.62 -1.41
CA ASN A 92 -16.00 -11.06 -1.14
C ASN A 92 -14.63 -11.79 -1.22
N GLU A 93 -13.53 -11.11 -0.95
CA GLU A 93 -12.18 -11.70 -0.78
C GLU A 93 -11.71 -11.63 0.68
N GLU A 94 -12.65 -11.75 1.63
CA GLU A 94 -12.41 -11.53 3.07
C GLU A 94 -11.41 -12.53 3.69
N SER A 95 -11.22 -13.72 3.13
CA SER A 95 -10.45 -14.75 3.83
C SER A 95 -8.93 -14.49 3.85
N ASP A 96 -8.35 -14.04 2.75
CA ASP A 96 -6.89 -13.82 2.67
C ASP A 96 -6.46 -12.51 3.36
N PHE A 97 -7.33 -11.50 3.39
CA PHE A 97 -7.05 -10.23 4.03
C PHE A 97 -7.23 -10.23 5.55
N ILE A 98 -8.15 -11.03 6.08
CA ILE A 98 -8.33 -11.22 7.53
C ILE A 98 -7.05 -11.83 8.12
N GLY A 99 -6.44 -12.80 7.44
CA GLY A 99 -5.17 -13.40 7.87
C GLY A 99 -4.03 -12.39 7.97
N ILE A 100 -3.85 -11.52 6.97
CA ILE A 100 -2.77 -10.51 6.97
C ILE A 100 -3.02 -9.44 8.03
N LYS A 101 -4.27 -9.00 8.23
CA LYS A 101 -4.61 -8.04 9.28
C LYS A 101 -4.29 -8.59 10.66
N ASN A 102 -4.71 -9.81 10.95
CA ASN A 102 -4.43 -10.48 12.21
C ASN A 102 -2.91 -10.63 12.45
N VAL A 103 -2.15 -10.96 11.39
CA VAL A 103 -0.69 -11.06 11.47
C VAL A 103 -0.04 -9.69 11.73
N LEU A 104 -0.54 -8.63 11.11
CA LEU A 104 -0.06 -7.26 11.38
C LEU A 104 -0.35 -6.83 12.83
N GLU A 105 -1.51 -7.18 13.37
CA GLU A 105 -1.90 -6.88 14.74
C GLU A 105 -1.03 -7.60 15.78
N THR A 106 -0.35 -8.68 15.42
CA THR A 106 0.61 -9.37 16.31
C THR A 106 1.97 -8.69 16.40
N LEU A 107 2.25 -7.72 15.53
CA LEU A 107 3.46 -6.92 15.61
C LEU A 107 3.36 -5.90 16.73
N GLU A 108 4.52 -5.50 17.27
CA GLU A 108 4.62 -4.36 18.17
C GLU A 108 4.14 -3.07 17.49
N THR A 109 3.45 -2.21 18.22
CA THR A 109 2.81 -0.99 17.69
C THR A 109 3.76 -0.11 16.89
N ASP A 110 5.01 0.02 17.31
CA ASP A 110 6.02 0.82 16.61
C ASP A 110 6.42 0.21 15.25
N LYS A 111 6.38 -1.11 15.13
CA LYS A 111 6.63 -1.81 13.86
C LYS A 111 5.43 -1.73 12.93
N GLN A 112 4.21 -1.79 13.48
CA GLN A 112 2.98 -1.56 12.70
C GLN A 112 2.97 -0.16 12.10
N GLU A 113 3.30 0.87 12.89
CA GLU A 113 3.38 2.25 12.43
C GLU A 113 4.40 2.42 11.30
N LEU A 114 5.60 1.84 11.43
CA LEU A 114 6.62 1.89 10.39
C LEU A 114 6.17 1.26 9.08
N ILE A 115 5.50 0.09 9.16
CA ILE A 115 4.96 -0.57 7.98
C ILE A 115 3.86 0.28 7.35
N ASN A 116 2.97 0.84 8.15
CA ASN A 116 1.91 1.71 7.67
C ASN A 116 2.48 2.94 6.94
N LEU A 117 3.41 3.65 7.55
CA LEU A 117 4.06 4.81 6.95
C LEU A 117 4.75 4.47 5.63
N ALA A 118 5.51 3.37 5.57
CA ALA A 118 6.27 3.00 4.37
C ALA A 118 5.40 2.43 3.26
N TYR A 119 4.47 1.51 3.59
CA TYR A 119 3.76 0.72 2.57
C TYR A 119 2.40 1.29 2.18
N TYR A 120 1.70 1.95 3.10
CA TYR A 120 0.38 2.53 2.82
C TYR A 120 0.43 4.04 2.61
N GLN A 121 1.27 4.75 3.33
CA GLN A 121 1.41 6.21 3.18
C GLN A 121 2.56 6.61 2.26
N GLY A 122 3.42 5.68 1.87
CA GLY A 122 4.48 5.90 0.88
C GLY A 122 5.63 6.79 1.33
N PHE A 123 5.84 6.91 2.65
CA PHE A 123 7.00 7.63 3.17
C PHE A 123 8.28 6.85 2.89
N THR A 124 9.31 7.54 2.46
CA THR A 124 10.66 7.01 2.40
C THR A 124 11.23 6.84 3.81
N GLN A 125 12.27 6.02 3.98
CA GLN A 125 12.88 5.81 5.27
C GLN A 125 13.47 7.09 5.87
N ASN A 126 13.93 8.04 5.03
CA ASN A 126 14.38 9.35 5.46
C ASN A 126 13.21 10.18 6.02
N GLU A 127 12.11 10.27 5.27
CA GLU A 127 10.89 10.97 5.71
C GLU A 127 10.33 10.37 7.02
N ILE A 128 10.37 9.04 7.18
CA ILE A 128 9.98 8.37 8.42
C ILE A 128 10.91 8.74 9.56
N SER A 129 12.23 8.79 9.32
CA SER A 129 13.22 9.21 10.31
C SER A 129 12.94 10.62 10.82
N GLU A 130 12.65 11.54 9.92
CA GLU A 130 12.29 12.93 10.26
C GLU A 130 10.95 13.02 10.99
N LYS A 131 9.92 12.33 10.50
CA LYS A 131 8.57 12.33 11.07
C LYS A 131 8.53 11.77 12.50
N LEU A 132 9.18 10.62 12.72
CA LEU A 132 9.22 9.96 14.01
C LEU A 132 10.36 10.46 14.92
N LYS A 133 11.23 11.35 14.42
CA LYS A 133 12.40 11.89 15.14
C LYS A 133 13.32 10.79 15.68
N ILE A 134 13.53 9.72 14.90
CA ILE A 134 14.44 8.62 15.23
C ILE A 134 15.53 8.51 14.16
N PRO A 135 16.74 8.04 14.51
CA PRO A 135 17.83 7.90 13.55
C PRO A 135 17.46 6.99 12.36
N LEU A 136 17.90 7.34 11.17
CA LEU A 136 17.66 6.55 9.94
C LEU A 136 18.12 5.09 10.09
N GLY A 137 19.24 4.84 10.78
CA GLY A 137 19.72 3.49 11.08
C GLY A 137 18.72 2.70 11.92
N THR A 138 18.05 3.35 12.85
CA THR A 138 16.99 2.76 13.69
C THR A 138 15.76 2.42 12.83
N VAL A 139 15.33 3.30 11.92
CA VAL A 139 14.23 3.05 10.98
C VAL A 139 14.54 1.81 10.13
N LYS A 140 15.75 1.75 9.54
CA LYS A 140 16.20 0.61 8.71
C LYS A 140 16.17 -0.70 9.48
N THR A 141 16.72 -0.71 10.69
CA THR A 141 16.78 -1.93 11.53
C THR A 141 15.39 -2.39 11.97
N LYS A 142 14.55 -1.47 12.43
CA LYS A 142 13.16 -1.78 12.85
C LYS A 142 12.34 -2.28 11.67
N MET A 143 12.45 -1.66 10.50
CA MET A 143 11.76 -2.08 9.28
C MET A 143 12.17 -3.49 8.87
N ARG A 144 13.48 -3.77 8.85
CA ARG A 144 14.00 -5.10 8.54
C ARG A 144 13.45 -6.16 9.50
N ASN A 145 13.48 -5.88 10.81
CA ASN A 145 12.98 -6.80 11.84
C ASN A 145 11.47 -7.03 11.70
N ALA A 146 10.70 -5.99 11.41
CA ALA A 146 9.26 -6.09 11.17
C ALA A 146 8.95 -7.00 9.97
N LEU A 147 9.65 -6.81 8.84
CA LEU A 147 9.48 -7.64 7.65
C LEU A 147 9.93 -9.10 7.86
N MET A 148 11.00 -9.32 8.62
CA MET A 148 11.43 -10.68 8.97
C MET A 148 10.36 -11.38 9.81
N LYS A 149 9.83 -10.72 10.83
CA LYS A 149 8.78 -11.28 11.69
C LYS A 149 7.50 -11.57 10.89
N LEU A 150 7.09 -10.67 10.00
CA LEU A 150 5.97 -10.92 9.10
C LEU A 150 6.20 -12.13 8.19
N LYS A 151 7.39 -12.25 7.63
CA LYS A 151 7.76 -13.39 6.78
C LYS A 151 7.68 -14.72 7.53
N ASP A 152 8.12 -14.75 8.78
CA ASP A 152 8.08 -15.98 9.60
C ASP A 152 6.65 -16.34 9.99
N LEU A 153 5.85 -15.37 10.41
CA LEU A 153 4.43 -15.58 10.71
C LEU A 153 3.62 -16.04 9.49
N LEU A 154 3.93 -15.52 8.29
CA LEU A 154 3.25 -15.93 7.06
C LEU A 154 3.64 -17.34 6.58
N LYS A 155 4.77 -17.89 7.01
CA LYS A 155 5.12 -19.30 6.71
C LYS A 155 4.22 -20.29 7.45
N ASP A 156 3.74 -19.92 8.63
CA ASP A 156 2.86 -20.77 9.45
C ASP A 156 1.41 -20.81 8.91
N TYR A 157 1.08 -19.96 7.91
CA TYR A 157 -0.22 -19.90 7.24
C TYR A 157 -0.23 -20.58 5.85
N GLN A 158 0.85 -21.22 5.43
CA GLN A 158 0.90 -22.09 4.24
C GLN A 158 0.76 -23.54 4.63
#